data_5f6d9cb0aeaf11de855725acba8dc980
#
_entry.id   5f6d9cb0aeaf11de855725acba8dc980
#
_cell.length_a   1.000
_cell.length_b   1.000
_cell.length_c   1.000
_cell.angle_alpha   90.00
_cell.angle_beta   90.00
_cell.angle_gamma   90.00
#
_symmetry.space_group_name_H-M   'P 1'
#
loop_
_entity.id
_entity.type
_entity.pdbx_description
1 polymer ?
#
loop_
_entity_poly.entity_id
_entity_poly.type
_entity_poly.pdbx_seq_one_letter_code
_entity_poly.pdbx_strand_id
1 'polypeptide(L)'
;MKCVILAGGSGDSLWPLSRRQFPKQFMKIKEGRSLLQETVVRNMPFCEEFIIVTNESYKNIVNGQMKAFQSLKYRVILEGTPKGTGAAVLLGTMFANPSELVLVVNSDNLIEGEGYKEAVIAAKEYAKKGYLAVLGIKPESQSSTYGYIFRDKENVKKFIARIDFDENETEGLLGYGYDEGYLWNSGILVFTAGDMTNAARKLSHELYTTCKTAKRKVPAIRRSVRFSESIMQPMPHGSIETLLLEKCDSIKVVEAKFEWLDVGNASDLAEFGNNIKSECVIKYDCDNVNIINNAPRRLVVANDLRDLVVVNTDDATYVSSKKSADNIKQIMKDNMETYEAFFDYNRTTYKEWGMQEILNYSQGYKVRKLTIFPGMSMALHQNEKRTEHWSIVEGVATITVGNETADYNKYESVFIPVGAKHKIANKTDKNVVVIEVGIGDNISDNDLVKIYNQDNQQISSYVRLDKSPIIKLEPAFKDNLWGGTKIRDVYGKKCDYDVIGESWELSAHPDGQSRIAEGRYKGMLFNEYLNIIGKDALGWKCQAQDRFPILIKFIDAKQALSIQIHPD
;
A
#
# COMPACT_ATOMS: atom_id res chain seq x y z
N MET A 1 -8.94 -4.45 16.36
CA MET A 1 -9.28 -5.39 15.27
C MET A 1 -8.23 -5.28 14.18
N LYS A 2 -7.91 -6.36 13.45
CA LYS A 2 -7.05 -6.30 12.26
C LYS A 2 -7.90 -6.22 10.99
N CYS A 3 -7.43 -5.47 9.99
CA CYS A 3 -8.07 -5.38 8.69
C CYS A 3 -7.25 -6.15 7.65
N VAL A 4 -7.84 -7.14 7.01
CA VAL A 4 -7.27 -7.83 5.85
C VAL A 4 -7.88 -7.23 4.60
N ILE A 5 -7.07 -6.56 3.79
CA ILE A 5 -7.50 -5.93 2.54
C ILE A 5 -7.07 -6.81 1.37
N LEU A 6 -8.02 -7.24 0.56
CA LEU A 6 -7.77 -8.01 -0.66
C LEU A 6 -7.52 -7.05 -1.82
N ALA A 7 -6.29 -7.02 -2.33
CA ALA A 7 -5.83 -6.09 -3.35
C ALA A 7 -5.08 -6.79 -4.51
N GLY A 8 -5.46 -8.04 -4.83
CA GLY A 8 -4.78 -8.90 -5.81
C GLY A 8 -5.38 -8.92 -7.21
N GLY A 9 -6.54 -8.29 -7.45
CA GLY A 9 -7.24 -8.32 -8.74
C GLY A 9 -6.48 -7.63 -9.87
N SER A 10 -6.63 -8.11 -11.11
CA SER A 10 -5.97 -7.55 -12.31
C SER A 10 -6.57 -6.22 -12.79
N GLY A 11 -7.83 -5.98 -12.47
CA GLY A 11 -8.50 -4.70 -12.75
C GLY A 11 -8.76 -4.38 -14.22
N ASP A 12 -8.72 -5.36 -15.12
CA ASP A 12 -8.83 -5.18 -16.59
C ASP A 12 -10.15 -4.54 -17.05
N SER A 13 -11.20 -4.61 -16.23
CA SER A 13 -12.56 -4.18 -16.60
C SER A 13 -12.76 -2.66 -16.73
N LEU A 14 -11.82 -1.86 -16.26
CA LEU A 14 -11.90 -0.40 -16.28
C LEU A 14 -10.94 0.25 -17.29
N TRP A 15 -10.41 -0.51 -18.23
CA TRP A 15 -9.60 0.11 -19.28
C TRP A 15 -10.39 1.23 -20.01
N PRO A 16 -9.80 2.39 -20.29
CA PRO A 16 -8.40 2.77 -20.17
C PRO A 16 -8.00 3.44 -18.85
N LEU A 17 -8.85 3.49 -17.83
CA LEU A 17 -8.47 4.01 -16.50
C LEU A 17 -7.50 3.09 -15.78
N SER A 18 -7.74 1.78 -15.83
CA SER A 18 -6.86 0.75 -15.31
C SER A 18 -5.97 0.15 -16.38
N ARG A 19 -4.90 -0.50 -15.96
CA ARG A 19 -3.98 -1.28 -16.78
C ARG A 19 -3.57 -2.53 -15.99
N ARG A 20 -3.10 -3.58 -16.66
CA ARG A 20 -2.64 -4.79 -15.96
C ARG A 20 -1.56 -4.50 -14.91
N GLN A 21 -0.65 -3.56 -15.20
CA GLN A 21 0.37 -3.14 -14.24
C GLN A 21 -0.06 -1.99 -13.32
N PHE A 22 -1.28 -1.49 -13.49
CA PHE A 22 -1.89 -0.47 -12.65
C PHE A 22 -3.40 -0.75 -12.48
N PRO A 23 -3.76 -1.81 -11.73
CA PRO A 23 -5.16 -2.21 -11.56
C PRO A 23 -6.04 -1.18 -10.88
N LYS A 24 -7.36 -1.38 -11.02
CA LYS A 24 -8.40 -0.46 -10.54
C LYS A 24 -8.25 -0.03 -9.08
N GLN A 25 -7.86 -0.93 -8.20
CA GLN A 25 -7.69 -0.64 -6.77
C GLN A 25 -6.64 0.43 -6.46
N PHE A 26 -5.74 0.69 -7.39
CA PHE A 26 -4.69 1.72 -7.24
C PHE A 26 -5.03 3.04 -7.95
N MET A 27 -6.15 3.09 -8.68
CA MET A 27 -6.61 4.31 -9.35
C MET A 27 -7.06 5.35 -8.32
N LYS A 28 -6.73 6.60 -8.57
CA LYS A 28 -7.21 7.73 -7.77
C LYS A 28 -8.61 8.12 -8.23
N ILE A 29 -9.56 8.03 -7.33
CA ILE A 29 -10.97 8.28 -7.64
C ILE A 29 -11.51 9.47 -6.84
N LYS A 30 -11.24 9.53 -5.54
CA LYS A 30 -11.79 10.54 -4.64
C LYS A 30 -10.67 11.34 -3.97
N GLU A 31 -10.77 12.69 -4.02
CA GLU A 31 -9.83 13.59 -3.32
C GLU A 31 -8.34 13.26 -3.54
N GLY A 32 -8.01 12.72 -4.71
CA GLY A 32 -6.65 12.30 -5.06
C GLY A 32 -6.17 11.01 -4.39
N ARG A 33 -7.03 10.31 -3.64
CA ARG A 33 -6.77 9.00 -3.04
C ARG A 33 -7.21 7.85 -3.95
N SER A 34 -6.49 6.74 -3.89
CA SER A 34 -6.85 5.51 -4.60
C SER A 34 -7.94 4.74 -3.84
N LEU A 35 -8.60 3.78 -4.53
CA LEU A 35 -9.57 2.88 -3.89
C LEU A 35 -8.96 2.14 -2.70
N LEU A 36 -7.71 1.66 -2.82
CA LEU A 36 -6.97 1.07 -1.70
C LEU A 36 -6.83 2.06 -0.53
N GLN A 37 -6.46 3.31 -0.81
CA GLN A 37 -6.29 4.33 0.22
C GLN A 37 -7.62 4.70 0.87
N GLU A 38 -8.70 4.81 0.08
CA GLU A 38 -10.07 5.01 0.62
C GLU A 38 -10.50 3.86 1.52
N THR A 39 -10.20 2.61 1.11
CA THR A 39 -10.48 1.43 1.93
C THR A 39 -9.71 1.47 3.25
N VAL A 40 -8.46 1.91 3.23
CA VAL A 40 -7.67 2.10 4.47
C VAL A 40 -8.31 3.17 5.35
N VAL A 41 -8.58 4.37 4.82
CA VAL A 41 -9.15 5.49 5.58
C VAL A 41 -10.49 5.11 6.22
N ARG A 42 -11.38 4.46 5.48
CA ARG A 42 -12.70 4.00 5.94
C ARG A 42 -12.59 3.06 7.14
N ASN A 43 -11.55 2.21 7.18
CA ASN A 43 -11.39 1.20 8.21
C ASN A 43 -10.44 1.60 9.37
N MET A 44 -9.76 2.74 9.28
CA MET A 44 -8.91 3.26 10.37
C MET A 44 -9.65 3.40 11.72
N PRO A 45 -10.94 3.82 11.79
CA PRO A 45 -11.64 3.92 13.06
C PRO A 45 -11.87 2.59 13.79
N PHE A 46 -11.77 1.46 13.09
CA PHE A 46 -12.07 0.13 13.65
C PHE A 46 -10.82 -0.73 13.83
N CYS A 47 -9.75 -0.46 13.08
CA CYS A 47 -8.63 -1.37 12.91
C CYS A 47 -7.30 -0.71 13.32
N GLU A 48 -6.52 -1.45 14.10
CA GLU A 48 -5.21 -1.03 14.62
C GLU A 48 -4.05 -1.47 13.72
N GLU A 49 -4.27 -2.50 12.91
CA GLU A 49 -3.27 -3.05 11.99
C GLU A 49 -3.95 -3.47 10.68
N PHE A 50 -3.28 -3.19 9.57
CA PHE A 50 -3.74 -3.52 8.23
C PHE A 50 -2.84 -4.59 7.60
N ILE A 51 -3.46 -5.59 6.98
CA ILE A 51 -2.79 -6.68 6.27
C ILE A 51 -3.27 -6.63 4.83
N ILE A 52 -2.43 -6.11 3.93
CA ILE A 52 -2.77 -5.95 2.52
C ILE A 52 -2.26 -7.19 1.78
N VAL A 53 -3.17 -7.97 1.21
CA VAL A 53 -2.85 -9.15 0.40
C VAL A 53 -2.93 -8.76 -1.07
N THR A 54 -1.84 -8.92 -1.80
CA THR A 54 -1.73 -8.46 -3.18
C THR A 54 -0.78 -9.33 -4.00
N ASN A 55 -0.85 -9.23 -5.33
CA ASN A 55 0.12 -9.86 -6.22
C ASN A 55 1.51 -9.25 -6.03
N GLU A 56 2.56 -10.05 -6.18
CA GLU A 56 3.96 -9.61 -6.05
C GLU A 56 4.30 -8.45 -7.01
N SER A 57 3.74 -8.44 -8.21
CA SER A 57 3.94 -7.38 -9.21
C SER A 57 3.48 -6.00 -8.73
N TYR A 58 2.54 -5.94 -7.79
CA TYR A 58 1.99 -4.68 -7.26
C TYR A 58 2.69 -4.18 -6.00
N LYS A 59 3.74 -4.87 -5.53
CA LYS A 59 4.50 -4.50 -4.32
C LYS A 59 4.87 -3.02 -4.27
N ASN A 60 5.42 -2.49 -5.37
CA ASN A 60 5.91 -1.12 -5.40
C ASN A 60 4.78 -0.09 -5.36
N ILE A 61 3.64 -0.39 -6.02
CA ILE A 61 2.46 0.49 -6.00
C ILE A 61 1.88 0.55 -4.59
N VAL A 62 1.66 -0.62 -3.96
CA VAL A 62 1.14 -0.70 -2.58
C VAL A 62 2.06 0.06 -1.63
N ASN A 63 3.36 -0.24 -1.65
CA ASN A 63 4.32 0.45 -0.79
C ASN A 63 4.36 1.96 -1.03
N GLY A 64 4.25 2.40 -2.29
CA GLY A 64 4.22 3.81 -2.66
C GLY A 64 2.98 4.52 -2.14
N GLN A 65 1.80 3.93 -2.33
CA GLN A 65 0.53 4.50 -1.87
C GLN A 65 0.40 4.51 -0.35
N MET A 66 0.90 3.46 0.31
CA MET A 66 0.88 3.36 1.78
C MET A 66 1.83 4.31 2.49
N LYS A 67 2.75 4.97 1.78
CA LYS A 67 3.57 6.05 2.36
C LYS A 67 2.77 7.26 2.82
N ALA A 68 1.56 7.46 2.30
CA ALA A 68 0.64 8.48 2.79
C ALA A 68 0.20 8.25 4.25
N PHE A 69 0.38 7.04 4.77
CA PHE A 69 -0.04 6.61 6.11
C PHE A 69 1.17 6.25 6.99
N GLN A 70 2.04 7.22 7.27
CA GLN A 70 3.33 7.00 7.94
C GLN A 70 3.21 6.39 9.34
N SER A 71 2.16 6.77 10.10
CA SER A 71 1.90 6.28 11.46
C SER A 71 1.12 4.95 11.50
N LEU A 72 0.62 4.48 10.36
CA LEU A 72 -0.21 3.29 10.30
C LEU A 72 0.62 2.02 10.40
N LYS A 73 0.19 1.11 11.28
CA LYS A 73 0.76 -0.22 11.35
C LYS A 73 0.17 -1.08 10.23
N TYR A 74 1.00 -1.47 9.27
CA TYR A 74 0.55 -2.35 8.19
C TYR A 74 1.60 -3.38 7.78
N ARG A 75 1.11 -4.46 7.16
CA ARG A 75 1.88 -5.54 6.55
C ARG A 75 1.39 -5.77 5.13
N VAL A 76 2.31 -6.11 4.23
CA VAL A 76 1.98 -6.49 2.85
C VAL A 76 2.30 -7.96 2.65
N ILE A 77 1.32 -8.74 2.23
CA ILE A 77 1.46 -10.13 1.81
C ILE A 77 1.52 -10.13 0.28
N LEU A 78 2.60 -10.68 -0.25
CA LEU A 78 2.89 -10.74 -1.68
C LEU A 78 2.68 -12.17 -2.17
N GLU A 79 1.69 -12.36 -3.02
CA GLU A 79 1.38 -13.63 -3.68
C GLU A 79 2.17 -13.74 -4.98
N GLY A 80 3.04 -14.76 -5.09
CA GLY A 80 3.78 -15.05 -6.33
C GLY A 80 2.87 -15.55 -7.46
N THR A 81 1.77 -16.23 -7.08
CA THR A 81 0.72 -16.67 -8.01
C THR A 81 -0.63 -16.50 -7.32
N PRO A 82 -1.59 -15.77 -7.90
CA PRO A 82 -2.93 -15.63 -7.34
C PRO A 82 -3.66 -16.98 -7.26
N LYS A 83 -4.27 -17.27 -6.12
CA LYS A 83 -5.05 -18.51 -5.87
C LYS A 83 -6.53 -18.23 -5.55
N GLY A 84 -6.96 -16.98 -5.74
CA GLY A 84 -8.30 -16.54 -5.40
C GLY A 84 -8.42 -16.08 -3.94
N THR A 85 -9.62 -15.62 -3.57
CA THR A 85 -9.86 -15.00 -2.26
C THR A 85 -9.73 -15.97 -1.10
N GLY A 86 -9.93 -17.27 -1.31
CA GLY A 86 -9.81 -18.29 -0.25
C GLY A 86 -8.42 -18.33 0.38
N ALA A 87 -7.37 -18.44 -0.44
CA ALA A 87 -5.99 -18.43 0.03
C ALA A 87 -5.62 -17.06 0.63
N ALA A 88 -6.00 -15.97 -0.03
CA ALA A 88 -5.70 -14.60 0.42
C ALA A 88 -6.29 -14.29 1.81
N VAL A 89 -7.57 -14.61 2.04
CA VAL A 89 -8.25 -14.44 3.33
C VAL A 89 -7.56 -15.26 4.41
N LEU A 90 -7.30 -16.54 4.16
CA LEU A 90 -6.74 -17.41 5.19
C LEU A 90 -5.28 -17.07 5.52
N LEU A 91 -4.46 -16.77 4.50
CA LEU A 91 -3.09 -16.28 4.71
C LEU A 91 -3.06 -14.97 5.51
N GLY A 92 -3.91 -14.00 5.14
CA GLY A 92 -4.05 -12.75 5.89
C GLY A 92 -4.45 -12.98 7.35
N THR A 93 -5.46 -13.83 7.57
CA THR A 93 -5.96 -14.19 8.90
C THR A 93 -4.88 -14.83 9.79
N MET A 94 -4.00 -15.67 9.22
CA MET A 94 -2.92 -16.33 9.96
C MET A 94 -1.83 -15.39 10.49
N PHE A 95 -1.88 -14.08 10.21
CA PHE A 95 -1.04 -13.06 10.85
C PHE A 95 -1.72 -12.38 12.04
N ALA A 96 -2.93 -12.79 12.38
CA ALA A 96 -3.62 -12.40 13.61
C ALA A 96 -3.49 -13.50 14.68
N ASN A 97 -3.59 -13.12 15.97
CA ASN A 97 -3.70 -14.09 17.05
C ASN A 97 -5.11 -14.72 17.04
N PRO A 98 -5.28 -15.96 17.51
CA PRO A 98 -6.57 -16.64 17.44
C PRO A 98 -7.75 -15.88 18.05
N SER A 99 -7.54 -15.12 19.12
CA SER A 99 -8.57 -14.33 19.81
C SER A 99 -8.82 -12.96 19.16
N GLU A 100 -7.98 -12.53 18.20
CA GLU A 100 -8.14 -11.24 17.55
C GLU A 100 -9.27 -11.26 16.52
N LEU A 101 -10.05 -10.19 16.52
CA LEU A 101 -11.06 -9.94 15.50
C LEU A 101 -10.38 -9.50 14.19
N VAL A 102 -10.85 -10.06 13.11
CA VAL A 102 -10.40 -9.77 11.75
C VAL A 102 -11.58 -9.25 10.94
N LEU A 103 -11.38 -8.14 10.27
CA LEU A 103 -12.26 -7.60 9.24
C LEU A 103 -11.61 -7.84 7.89
N VAL A 104 -12.27 -8.53 6.98
CA VAL A 104 -11.84 -8.73 5.59
C VAL A 104 -12.64 -7.79 4.70
N VAL A 105 -11.96 -7.08 3.81
CA VAL A 105 -12.57 -6.15 2.84
C VAL A 105 -11.87 -6.22 1.49
N ASN A 106 -12.61 -5.96 0.42
CA ASN A 106 -12.06 -5.76 -0.91
C ASN A 106 -11.52 -4.33 -1.05
N SER A 107 -10.45 -4.16 -1.80
CA SER A 107 -9.81 -2.85 -2.02
C SER A 107 -10.43 -2.03 -3.14
N ASP A 108 -11.38 -2.59 -3.86
CA ASP A 108 -11.97 -2.02 -5.07
C ASP A 108 -13.47 -1.70 -4.93
N ASN A 109 -14.01 -1.80 -3.71
CA ASN A 109 -15.39 -1.41 -3.43
C ASN A 109 -15.49 0.09 -3.11
N LEU A 110 -16.39 0.77 -3.80
CA LEU A 110 -16.88 2.08 -3.42
C LEU A 110 -17.99 1.91 -2.38
N ILE A 111 -17.89 2.64 -1.29
CA ILE A 111 -18.86 2.65 -0.21
C ILE A 111 -19.11 4.10 0.18
N GLU A 112 -20.38 4.52 0.14
CA GLU A 112 -20.81 5.87 0.48
C GLU A 112 -22.01 5.86 1.45
N GLY A 113 -22.31 7.02 1.98
CA GLY A 113 -23.41 7.18 2.94
C GLY A 113 -23.08 6.72 4.35
N GLU A 114 -24.11 6.76 5.19
CA GLU A 114 -24.05 6.33 6.58
C GLU A 114 -24.41 4.83 6.69
N GLY A 115 -24.09 4.21 7.83
CA GLY A 115 -24.46 2.81 8.10
C GLY A 115 -23.33 1.81 7.97
N TYR A 116 -22.20 2.13 7.33
CA TYR A 116 -21.04 1.23 7.27
C TYR A 116 -20.48 0.92 8.65
N LYS A 117 -20.38 1.95 9.50
CA LYS A 117 -19.88 1.82 10.87
C LYS A 117 -20.77 0.91 11.69
N GLU A 118 -22.06 1.12 11.63
CA GLU A 118 -23.08 0.36 12.35
C GLU A 118 -23.08 -1.11 11.91
N ALA A 119 -22.98 -1.38 10.62
CA ALA A 119 -22.91 -2.73 10.07
C ALA A 119 -21.65 -3.48 10.54
N VAL A 120 -20.48 -2.83 10.53
CA VAL A 120 -19.22 -3.42 11.02
C VAL A 120 -19.31 -3.70 12.53
N ILE A 121 -19.93 -2.80 13.33
CA ILE A 121 -20.13 -2.99 14.77
C ILE A 121 -21.08 -4.17 15.02
N ALA A 122 -22.18 -4.27 14.28
CA ALA A 122 -23.13 -5.39 14.42
C ALA A 122 -22.46 -6.73 14.05
N ALA A 123 -21.70 -6.79 12.96
CA ALA A 123 -20.95 -7.97 12.57
C ALA A 123 -19.90 -8.38 13.62
N LYS A 124 -19.24 -7.40 14.24
CA LYS A 124 -18.31 -7.63 15.35
C LYS A 124 -18.96 -8.31 16.55
N GLU A 125 -20.22 -7.98 16.87
CA GLU A 125 -20.93 -8.63 17.99
C GLU A 125 -21.26 -10.10 17.68
N TYR A 126 -21.56 -10.46 16.43
CA TYR A 126 -21.68 -11.86 16.03
C TYR A 126 -20.33 -12.58 16.09
N ALA A 127 -19.26 -11.95 15.61
CA ALA A 127 -17.92 -12.53 15.64
C ALA A 127 -17.42 -12.83 17.06
N LYS A 128 -17.73 -11.96 18.04
CA LYS A 128 -17.43 -12.20 19.46
C LYS A 128 -18.16 -13.42 20.04
N LYS A 129 -19.28 -13.81 19.45
CA LYS A 129 -20.08 -14.99 19.84
C LYS A 129 -19.62 -16.28 19.12
N GLY A 130 -18.54 -16.22 18.33
CA GLY A 130 -17.98 -17.37 17.62
C GLY A 130 -18.59 -17.63 16.24
N TYR A 131 -19.35 -16.70 15.68
CA TYR A 131 -19.89 -16.79 14.32
C TYR A 131 -18.94 -16.15 13.30
N LEU A 132 -18.98 -16.66 12.07
CA LEU A 132 -18.49 -15.90 10.91
C LEU A 132 -19.61 -14.94 10.50
N ALA A 133 -19.33 -13.64 10.44
CA ALA A 133 -20.32 -12.63 10.05
C ALA A 133 -19.99 -12.08 8.66
N VAL A 134 -21.01 -11.93 7.81
CA VAL A 134 -20.90 -11.35 6.47
C VAL A 134 -21.83 -10.15 6.36
N LEU A 135 -21.43 -9.11 5.62
CA LEU A 135 -22.29 -7.99 5.28
C LEU A 135 -23.01 -8.29 3.97
N GLY A 136 -24.34 -8.20 3.98
CA GLY A 136 -25.18 -8.35 2.81
C GLY A 136 -25.83 -7.02 2.43
N ILE A 137 -25.88 -6.72 1.14
CA ILE A 137 -26.47 -5.50 0.59
C ILE A 137 -27.86 -5.83 0.04
N LYS A 138 -28.86 -5.00 0.36
CA LYS A 138 -30.20 -5.19 -0.21
C LYS A 138 -30.13 -4.95 -1.74
N PRO A 139 -30.57 -5.90 -2.58
CA PRO A 139 -30.58 -5.72 -4.01
C PRO A 139 -31.55 -4.61 -4.43
N GLU A 140 -31.10 -3.71 -5.29
CA GLU A 140 -31.95 -2.69 -5.91
C GLU A 140 -32.45 -3.12 -7.31
N SER A 141 -31.74 -4.09 -7.90
CA SER A 141 -32.05 -4.65 -9.21
C SER A 141 -31.54 -6.09 -9.30
N GLN A 142 -31.86 -6.78 -10.37
CA GLN A 142 -31.17 -8.04 -10.71
C GLN A 142 -29.77 -7.75 -11.21
N SER A 143 -28.80 -8.51 -10.74
CA SER A 143 -27.43 -8.41 -11.20
C SER A 143 -26.82 -9.79 -11.38
N SER A 144 -26.34 -10.07 -12.58
CA SER A 144 -25.46 -11.23 -12.87
C SER A 144 -24.02 -10.99 -12.40
N THR A 145 -23.71 -9.75 -11.99
CA THR A 145 -22.35 -9.34 -11.59
C THR A 145 -22.02 -9.78 -10.17
N TYR A 146 -23.03 -9.85 -9.27
CA TYR A 146 -22.84 -10.12 -7.87
C TYR A 146 -23.23 -11.54 -7.48
N GLY A 147 -22.59 -12.10 -6.46
CA GLY A 147 -23.08 -13.28 -5.76
C GLY A 147 -24.18 -12.90 -4.77
N TYR A 148 -25.03 -13.85 -4.45
CA TYR A 148 -26.17 -13.67 -3.54
C TYR A 148 -26.01 -14.48 -2.28
N ILE A 149 -26.59 -13.97 -1.19
CA ILE A 149 -26.75 -14.63 0.10
C ILE A 149 -28.24 -14.88 0.31
N PHE A 150 -28.65 -16.14 0.37
CA PHE A 150 -29.98 -16.50 0.83
C PHE A 150 -29.97 -16.66 2.35
N ARG A 151 -30.91 -15.99 3.04
CA ARG A 151 -30.97 -15.94 4.50
C ARG A 151 -32.34 -16.28 5.05
N ASP A 152 -32.33 -16.72 6.30
CA ASP A 152 -33.52 -16.75 7.18
C ASP A 152 -33.20 -15.87 8.38
N LYS A 153 -33.79 -14.68 8.43
CA LYS A 153 -33.45 -13.60 9.37
C LYS A 153 -31.93 -13.25 9.24
N GLU A 154 -31.20 -13.43 10.33
CA GLU A 154 -29.73 -13.22 10.35
C GLU A 154 -28.92 -14.48 10.04
N ASN A 155 -29.54 -15.63 9.76
CA ASN A 155 -28.84 -16.86 9.47
C ASN A 155 -28.63 -17.03 7.95
N VAL A 156 -27.39 -17.19 7.53
CA VAL A 156 -27.09 -17.55 6.14
C VAL A 156 -27.49 -19.00 5.90
N LYS A 157 -28.31 -19.23 4.88
CA LYS A 157 -28.74 -20.56 4.44
C LYS A 157 -27.95 -21.05 3.24
N LYS A 158 -27.60 -20.15 2.34
CA LYS A 158 -26.87 -20.51 1.12
C LYS A 158 -26.14 -19.30 0.54
N PHE A 159 -24.93 -19.53 0.05
CA PHE A 159 -24.27 -18.62 -0.90
C PHE A 159 -24.59 -19.10 -2.32
N ILE A 160 -24.90 -18.15 -3.19
CA ILE A 160 -25.18 -18.41 -4.59
C ILE A 160 -24.15 -17.63 -5.36
N ALA A 161 -23.29 -18.34 -6.11
CA ALA A 161 -22.30 -17.71 -6.99
C ALA A 161 -22.99 -16.85 -8.04
N ARG A 162 -22.22 -16.09 -8.81
CA ARG A 162 -22.75 -15.33 -9.95
C ARG A 162 -23.60 -16.25 -10.82
N ILE A 163 -24.84 -15.87 -11.02
CA ILE A 163 -25.77 -16.61 -11.85
C ILE A 163 -25.57 -16.09 -13.27
N ASP A 164 -25.16 -16.96 -14.20
CA ASP A 164 -25.35 -16.71 -15.61
C ASP A 164 -26.86 -16.82 -15.86
N PHE A 165 -27.54 -15.68 -15.90
CA PHE A 165 -28.95 -15.64 -16.18
C PHE A 165 -29.16 -15.99 -17.65
N ASP A 166 -29.47 -17.24 -17.95
CA ASP A 166 -30.14 -17.59 -19.17
C ASP A 166 -31.57 -17.02 -19.08
N GLU A 167 -32.03 -16.25 -20.09
CA GLU A 167 -33.31 -15.56 -20.07
C GLU A 167 -34.50 -16.50 -19.79
N ASN A 168 -34.31 -17.81 -19.94
CA ASN A 168 -35.30 -18.85 -19.70
C ASN A 168 -35.33 -19.45 -18.28
N GLU A 169 -34.28 -19.24 -17.47
CA GLU A 169 -34.22 -19.71 -16.05
C GLU A 169 -34.61 -18.62 -15.03
N THR A 170 -34.80 -17.39 -15.51
CA THR A 170 -35.11 -16.23 -14.66
C THR A 170 -36.45 -16.29 -13.98
N GLU A 171 -37.44 -17.01 -14.51
CA GLU A 171 -38.75 -17.16 -13.87
C GLU A 171 -38.71 -17.95 -12.54
N GLY A 172 -37.77 -18.87 -12.36
CA GLY A 172 -37.66 -19.71 -11.18
C GLY A 172 -37.09 -19.01 -9.94
N LEU A 173 -36.16 -18.07 -10.11
CA LEU A 173 -35.59 -17.28 -9.03
C LEU A 173 -36.35 -15.98 -8.76
N LEU A 174 -37.08 -15.47 -9.78
CA LEU A 174 -37.85 -14.23 -9.74
C LEU A 174 -39.30 -14.44 -9.29
N GLY A 175 -39.78 -15.67 -9.32
CA GLY A 175 -41.13 -16.03 -8.84
C GLY A 175 -41.27 -15.90 -7.32
N TYR A 176 -40.17 -15.82 -6.59
CA TYR A 176 -40.13 -15.47 -5.18
C TYR A 176 -39.73 -14.01 -5.07
N GLY A 177 -40.68 -13.12 -4.85
CA GLY A 177 -40.49 -11.66 -4.81
C GLY A 177 -39.20 -11.22 -4.12
N TYR A 178 -38.60 -10.18 -4.65
CA TYR A 178 -37.36 -9.52 -4.18
C TYR A 178 -37.30 -9.21 -2.68
N ASP A 179 -38.37 -9.43 -1.93
CA ASP A 179 -38.58 -8.77 -0.65
C ASP A 179 -38.14 -9.56 0.59
N GLU A 180 -37.90 -10.89 0.56
CA GLU A 180 -37.78 -11.60 1.83
C GLU A 180 -36.66 -12.63 1.97
N GLY A 181 -35.45 -12.42 1.48
CA GLY A 181 -34.40 -13.37 1.88
C GLY A 181 -33.12 -13.33 1.10
N TYR A 182 -33.02 -12.54 0.07
CA TYR A 182 -31.82 -12.44 -0.76
C TYR A 182 -31.09 -11.10 -0.53
N LEU A 183 -29.78 -11.18 -0.35
CA LEU A 183 -28.88 -10.03 -0.28
C LEU A 183 -27.73 -10.25 -1.26
N TRP A 184 -27.19 -9.20 -1.84
CA TRP A 184 -25.91 -9.28 -2.53
C TRP A 184 -24.79 -9.53 -1.53
N ASN A 185 -23.84 -10.38 -1.89
CA ASN A 185 -22.64 -10.64 -1.08
C ASN A 185 -21.63 -9.51 -1.28
N SER A 186 -21.43 -8.69 -0.28
CA SER A 186 -20.44 -7.60 -0.33
C SER A 186 -18.99 -8.07 -0.31
N GLY A 187 -18.72 -9.32 0.05
CA GLY A 187 -17.37 -9.83 0.30
C GLY A 187 -16.74 -9.32 1.62
N ILE A 188 -17.48 -8.57 2.42
CA ILE A 188 -17.01 -8.05 3.72
C ILE A 188 -17.32 -9.05 4.82
N LEU A 189 -16.27 -9.53 5.53
CA LEU A 189 -16.38 -10.55 6.56
C LEU A 189 -15.81 -10.05 7.89
N VAL A 190 -16.43 -10.43 9.01
CA VAL A 190 -15.91 -10.19 10.37
C VAL A 190 -15.96 -11.49 11.17
N PHE A 191 -14.85 -11.86 11.80
CA PHE A 191 -14.73 -13.10 12.56
C PHE A 191 -13.53 -13.02 13.53
N THR A 192 -13.39 -13.99 14.46
CA THR A 192 -12.12 -14.19 15.15
C THR A 192 -11.16 -15.01 14.29
N ALA A 193 -9.88 -14.71 14.33
CA ALA A 193 -8.89 -15.46 13.55
C ALA A 193 -8.93 -16.97 13.88
N GLY A 194 -9.25 -17.31 15.13
CA GLY A 194 -9.41 -18.68 15.59
C GLY A 194 -10.59 -19.38 14.94
N ASP A 195 -11.76 -18.74 14.88
CA ASP A 195 -12.98 -19.33 14.30
C ASP A 195 -12.80 -19.58 12.80
N MET A 196 -12.27 -18.61 12.05
CA MET A 196 -11.97 -18.78 10.63
C MET A 196 -10.95 -19.91 10.40
N THR A 197 -9.87 -19.95 11.19
CA THR A 197 -8.83 -20.99 11.08
C THR A 197 -9.38 -22.37 11.42
N ASN A 198 -10.24 -22.47 12.44
CA ASN A 198 -10.92 -23.71 12.84
C ASN A 198 -11.93 -24.19 11.79
N ALA A 199 -12.72 -23.26 11.23
CA ALA A 199 -13.63 -23.56 10.13
C ALA A 199 -12.84 -24.09 8.91
N ALA A 200 -11.76 -23.41 8.50
CA ALA A 200 -10.90 -23.88 7.41
C ALA A 200 -10.32 -25.27 7.69
N ARG A 201 -9.85 -25.54 8.93
CA ARG A 201 -9.32 -26.85 9.31
C ARG A 201 -10.34 -27.97 9.19
N LYS A 202 -11.63 -27.69 9.53
CA LYS A 202 -12.70 -28.69 9.53
C LYS A 202 -13.32 -28.89 8.14
N LEU A 203 -13.55 -27.81 7.40
CA LEU A 203 -14.39 -27.78 6.21
C LEU A 203 -13.59 -27.68 4.89
N SER A 204 -12.36 -27.19 4.96
CA SER A 204 -11.45 -27.04 3.81
C SER A 204 -10.02 -27.40 4.20
N HIS A 205 -9.81 -28.68 4.53
CA HIS A 205 -8.56 -29.18 5.10
C HIS A 205 -7.33 -28.92 4.22
N GLU A 206 -7.50 -29.05 2.91
CA GLU A 206 -6.45 -28.76 1.93
C GLU A 206 -6.01 -27.30 1.97
N LEU A 207 -6.96 -26.36 1.94
CA LEU A 207 -6.71 -24.93 2.06
C LEU A 207 -5.97 -24.62 3.38
N TYR A 208 -6.46 -25.18 4.49
CA TYR A 208 -5.85 -24.97 5.81
C TYR A 208 -4.41 -25.48 5.87
N THR A 209 -4.16 -26.71 5.43
CA THR A 209 -2.83 -27.35 5.55
C THR A 209 -1.80 -26.70 4.65
N THR A 210 -2.17 -26.32 3.43
CA THR A 210 -1.29 -25.64 2.48
C THR A 210 -0.95 -24.22 2.96
N CYS A 211 -1.94 -23.42 3.40
CA CYS A 211 -1.70 -22.09 3.96
C CYS A 211 -0.87 -22.15 5.25
N LYS A 212 -1.12 -23.11 6.16
CA LYS A 212 -0.34 -23.29 7.38
C LYS A 212 1.11 -23.65 7.08
N THR A 213 1.33 -24.53 6.12
CA THR A 213 2.68 -24.93 5.68
C THR A 213 3.41 -23.74 5.06
N ALA A 214 2.75 -22.99 4.20
CA ALA A 214 3.29 -21.76 3.61
C ALA A 214 3.68 -20.74 4.68
N LYS A 215 2.79 -20.48 5.64
CA LYS A 215 3.01 -19.53 6.73
C LYS A 215 4.25 -19.86 7.56
N ARG A 216 4.57 -21.14 7.76
CA ARG A 216 5.77 -21.58 8.49
C ARG A 216 7.07 -21.30 7.74
N LYS A 217 7.04 -21.19 6.41
CA LYS A 217 8.20 -20.96 5.55
C LYS A 217 8.60 -19.48 5.45
N VAL A 218 7.79 -18.58 5.99
CA VAL A 218 8.02 -17.14 5.88
C VAL A 218 8.22 -16.48 7.24
N PRO A 219 9.15 -15.50 7.37
CA PRO A 219 9.40 -14.82 8.65
C PRO A 219 8.21 -13.91 9.03
N ALA A 220 7.76 -14.07 10.28
CA ALA A 220 6.60 -13.32 10.80
C ALA A 220 6.85 -11.82 11.05
N ILE A 221 8.11 -11.39 11.11
CA ILE A 221 8.52 -10.07 11.62
C ILE A 221 8.65 -9.00 10.51
N ARG A 222 8.64 -9.38 9.24
CA ARG A 222 8.86 -8.42 8.14
C ARG A 222 7.59 -7.67 7.76
N ARG A 223 7.73 -6.38 7.41
CA ARG A 223 6.65 -5.54 6.88
C ARG A 223 6.07 -6.07 5.56
N SER A 224 6.92 -6.62 4.68
CA SER A 224 6.50 -7.32 3.47
C SER A 224 6.90 -8.79 3.56
N VAL A 225 5.92 -9.66 3.34
CA VAL A 225 6.07 -11.12 3.38
C VAL A 225 5.75 -11.67 2.00
N ARG A 226 6.70 -12.38 1.39
CA ARG A 226 6.56 -12.95 0.06
C ARG A 226 6.27 -14.45 0.16
N PHE A 227 5.20 -14.87 -0.48
CA PHE A 227 4.91 -16.27 -0.78
C PHE A 227 5.26 -16.51 -2.24
N SER A 228 6.42 -17.15 -2.50
CA SER A 228 6.86 -17.43 -3.86
C SER A 228 5.87 -18.35 -4.60
N GLU A 229 5.94 -18.37 -5.92
CA GLU A 229 5.13 -19.26 -6.75
C GLU A 229 5.18 -20.71 -6.27
N SER A 230 6.37 -21.25 -5.98
CA SER A 230 6.55 -22.61 -5.49
C SER A 230 5.88 -22.87 -4.12
N ILE A 231 5.73 -21.84 -3.29
CA ILE A 231 5.01 -21.92 -2.01
C ILE A 231 3.49 -21.86 -2.23
N MET A 232 3.03 -21.07 -3.20
CA MET A 232 1.61 -20.88 -3.51
C MET A 232 1.04 -22.03 -4.36
N GLN A 233 1.85 -22.69 -5.18
CA GLN A 233 1.42 -23.71 -6.13
C GLN A 233 0.51 -24.80 -5.53
N PRO A 234 0.81 -25.37 -4.34
CA PRO A 234 -0.03 -26.42 -3.75
C PRO A 234 -1.38 -25.95 -3.22
N MET A 235 -1.63 -24.61 -3.16
CA MET A 235 -2.88 -24.10 -2.61
C MET A 235 -4.02 -24.30 -3.60
N PRO A 236 -5.21 -24.70 -3.13
CA PRO A 236 -6.40 -24.78 -3.96
C PRO A 236 -6.76 -23.41 -4.53
N HIS A 237 -7.21 -23.40 -5.77
CA HIS A 237 -7.70 -22.18 -6.42
C HIS A 237 -9.20 -22.05 -6.20
N GLY A 238 -9.65 -20.89 -5.72
CA GLY A 238 -11.07 -20.61 -5.54
C GLY A 238 -11.35 -19.42 -4.63
N SER A 239 -12.62 -19.03 -4.61
CA SER A 239 -13.10 -17.99 -3.71
C SER A 239 -13.21 -18.52 -2.27
N ILE A 240 -13.25 -17.63 -1.29
CA ILE A 240 -13.48 -18.02 0.12
C ILE A 240 -14.88 -18.62 0.29
N GLU A 241 -15.84 -18.17 -0.50
CA GLU A 241 -17.20 -18.69 -0.52
C GLU A 241 -17.19 -20.16 -0.90
N THR A 242 -16.68 -20.51 -2.07
CA THR A 242 -16.69 -21.88 -2.62
C THR A 242 -15.79 -22.84 -1.83
N LEU A 243 -14.63 -22.37 -1.38
CA LEU A 243 -13.70 -23.20 -0.64
C LEU A 243 -14.12 -23.45 0.81
N LEU A 244 -14.86 -22.53 1.43
CA LEU A 244 -15.16 -22.58 2.86
C LEU A 244 -16.59 -22.21 3.24
N LEU A 245 -17.07 -20.99 2.87
CA LEU A 245 -18.28 -20.44 3.46
C LEU A 245 -19.54 -21.24 3.08
N GLU A 246 -19.63 -21.74 1.85
CA GLU A 246 -20.74 -22.59 1.40
C GLU A 246 -20.91 -23.89 2.22
N LYS A 247 -19.85 -24.32 2.90
CA LYS A 247 -19.81 -25.54 3.73
C LYS A 247 -20.02 -25.25 5.22
N CYS A 248 -20.20 -23.97 5.59
CA CYS A 248 -20.24 -23.55 6.98
C CYS A 248 -21.65 -23.19 7.42
N ASP A 249 -22.18 -23.90 8.41
CA ASP A 249 -23.53 -23.68 8.96
C ASP A 249 -23.58 -22.53 9.99
N SER A 250 -22.43 -22.02 10.42
CA SER A 250 -22.33 -21.04 11.52
C SER A 250 -22.03 -19.64 11.00
N ILE A 251 -22.81 -19.16 10.03
CA ILE A 251 -22.63 -17.83 9.43
C ILE A 251 -23.85 -16.97 9.74
N LYS A 252 -23.57 -15.73 10.18
CA LYS A 252 -24.56 -14.68 10.35
C LYS A 252 -24.41 -13.62 9.28
N VAL A 253 -25.51 -13.08 8.80
CA VAL A 253 -25.51 -11.94 7.88
C VAL A 253 -26.04 -10.70 8.58
N VAL A 254 -25.36 -9.59 8.37
CA VAL A 254 -25.82 -8.25 8.75
C VAL A 254 -26.24 -7.54 7.48
N GLU A 255 -27.51 -7.14 7.41
CA GLU A 255 -27.99 -6.30 6.32
C GLU A 255 -27.41 -4.90 6.46
N ALA A 256 -26.68 -4.47 5.45
CA ALA A 256 -25.99 -3.20 5.43
C ALA A 256 -26.87 -2.11 4.79
N LYS A 257 -26.85 -0.92 5.39
CA LYS A 257 -27.66 0.24 4.97
C LYS A 257 -26.76 1.37 4.46
N PHE A 258 -25.86 1.05 3.54
CA PHE A 258 -24.98 2.02 2.88
C PHE A 258 -24.98 1.76 1.38
N GLU A 259 -24.67 2.77 0.61
CA GLU A 259 -24.44 2.63 -0.83
C GLU A 259 -23.16 1.84 -1.08
N TRP A 260 -23.24 0.82 -1.91
CA TRP A 260 -22.13 -0.08 -2.20
C TRP A 260 -22.08 -0.41 -3.68
N LEU A 261 -20.87 -0.32 -4.23
CA LEU A 261 -20.58 -0.73 -5.58
C LEU A 261 -19.26 -1.52 -5.61
N ASP A 262 -19.31 -2.74 -6.13
CA ASP A 262 -18.12 -3.41 -6.65
C ASP A 262 -17.88 -2.88 -8.06
N VAL A 263 -16.81 -2.09 -8.23
CA VAL A 263 -16.53 -1.39 -9.48
C VAL A 263 -16.22 -2.42 -10.58
N GLY A 264 -17.26 -2.86 -11.26
CA GLY A 264 -17.22 -3.91 -12.28
C GLY A 264 -16.79 -3.42 -13.65
N ASN A 265 -17.31 -2.26 -14.08
CA ASN A 265 -17.03 -1.66 -15.38
C ASN A 265 -17.11 -0.12 -15.33
N ALA A 266 -16.84 0.52 -16.47
CA ALA A 266 -16.82 1.98 -16.57
C ALA A 266 -18.19 2.63 -16.45
N SER A 267 -19.28 1.94 -16.84
CA SER A 267 -20.64 2.44 -16.72
C SER A 267 -21.04 2.53 -15.25
N ASP A 268 -20.84 1.44 -14.48
CA ASP A 268 -21.12 1.38 -13.06
C ASP A 268 -20.36 2.47 -12.31
N LEU A 269 -19.07 2.63 -12.63
CA LEU A 269 -18.21 3.65 -12.04
C LEU A 269 -18.73 5.06 -12.31
N ALA A 270 -19.24 5.32 -13.51
CA ALA A 270 -19.73 6.63 -13.92
C ALA A 270 -21.12 6.97 -13.34
N GLU A 271 -21.91 5.96 -12.97
CA GLU A 271 -23.22 6.11 -12.33
C GLU A 271 -23.13 6.24 -10.81
N PHE A 272 -22.13 5.61 -10.19
CA PHE A 272 -21.95 5.64 -8.75
C PHE A 272 -21.42 6.99 -8.27
N GLY A 273 -22.34 7.82 -7.83
CA GLY A 273 -22.05 9.10 -7.19
C GLY A 273 -21.51 10.17 -8.15
N ASN A 274 -21.85 11.41 -7.89
CA ASN A 274 -21.30 12.59 -8.60
C ASN A 274 -19.79 12.83 -8.30
N ASN A 275 -19.06 11.81 -7.87
CA ASN A 275 -17.75 11.94 -7.23
C ASN A 275 -16.55 11.86 -8.17
N ILE A 276 -16.72 11.32 -9.39
CA ILE A 276 -15.66 11.43 -10.40
C ILE A 276 -15.88 12.75 -11.13
N LYS A 277 -15.29 13.82 -10.60
CA LYS A 277 -15.28 15.11 -11.30
C LYS A 277 -14.50 14.96 -12.59
N SER A 278 -15.23 14.80 -13.68
CA SER A 278 -14.67 14.92 -15.01
C SER A 278 -14.58 16.40 -15.35
N GLU A 279 -13.38 16.94 -15.29
CA GLU A 279 -13.09 18.29 -15.74
C GLU A 279 -13.03 18.34 -17.28
N CYS A 280 -13.24 19.52 -17.86
CA CYS A 280 -13.16 19.71 -19.31
C CYS A 280 -14.10 18.80 -20.11
N VAL A 281 -15.39 18.75 -19.74
CA VAL A 281 -16.44 18.01 -20.44
C VAL A 281 -17.57 18.96 -20.83
N ILE A 282 -17.99 18.89 -22.10
CA ILE A 282 -19.18 19.56 -22.62
C ILE A 282 -20.12 18.51 -23.17
N LYS A 283 -21.37 18.52 -22.73
CA LYS A 283 -22.46 17.71 -23.30
C LYS A 283 -23.49 18.64 -23.93
N TYR A 284 -23.85 18.38 -25.18
CA TYR A 284 -24.88 19.10 -25.92
C TYR A 284 -25.85 18.11 -26.52
N ASP A 285 -27.14 18.27 -26.22
CA ASP A 285 -28.23 17.37 -26.66
C ASP A 285 -27.92 15.89 -26.42
N CYS A 286 -27.42 15.57 -25.21
CA CYS A 286 -27.08 14.21 -24.82
C CYS A 286 -28.07 13.68 -23.79
N ASP A 287 -28.46 12.41 -23.95
CA ASP A 287 -29.32 11.70 -23.01
C ASP A 287 -28.66 10.41 -22.55
N ASN A 288 -28.64 10.17 -21.23
CA ASN A 288 -28.03 9.01 -20.59
C ASN A 288 -26.56 8.75 -21.02
N VAL A 289 -25.77 9.81 -21.21
CA VAL A 289 -24.35 9.73 -21.60
C VAL A 289 -23.46 10.01 -20.40
N ASN A 290 -22.62 9.05 -20.05
CA ASN A 290 -21.64 9.15 -18.99
C ASN A 290 -20.24 9.36 -19.57
N ILE A 291 -19.53 10.39 -19.08
CA ILE A 291 -18.18 10.73 -19.56
C ILE A 291 -17.23 10.78 -18.36
N ILE A 292 -16.23 9.93 -18.38
CA ILE A 292 -15.10 9.96 -17.42
C ILE A 292 -13.88 10.52 -18.17
N ASN A 293 -13.55 11.77 -17.91
CA ASN A 293 -12.37 12.40 -18.50
C ASN A 293 -11.24 12.47 -17.45
N ASN A 294 -10.26 11.59 -17.56
CA ASN A 294 -9.07 11.53 -16.72
C ASN A 294 -7.84 12.18 -17.40
N ALA A 295 -8.08 13.03 -18.40
CA ALA A 295 -7.07 13.79 -19.10
C ALA A 295 -7.32 15.30 -18.88
N PRO A 296 -6.75 15.94 -17.82
CA PRO A 296 -7.14 17.29 -17.39
C PRO A 296 -6.83 18.40 -18.40
N ARG A 297 -6.05 18.10 -19.45
CA ARG A 297 -5.71 19.03 -20.53
C ARG A 297 -6.43 18.72 -21.85
N ARG A 298 -7.38 17.78 -21.85
CA ARG A 298 -8.17 17.42 -23.02
C ARG A 298 -9.63 17.76 -22.78
N LEU A 299 -10.21 18.56 -23.67
CA LEU A 299 -11.64 18.83 -23.70
C LEU A 299 -12.34 17.68 -24.45
N VAL A 300 -13.33 17.07 -23.80
CA VAL A 300 -14.25 16.11 -24.40
C VAL A 300 -15.57 16.80 -24.66
N VAL A 301 -16.00 16.85 -25.93
CA VAL A 301 -17.29 17.39 -26.33
C VAL A 301 -18.14 16.25 -26.88
N ALA A 302 -19.29 16.02 -26.26
CA ALA A 302 -20.28 15.07 -26.70
C ALA A 302 -21.50 15.82 -27.22
N ASN A 303 -21.97 15.48 -28.42
CA ASN A 303 -23.09 16.14 -29.07
C ASN A 303 -24.03 15.12 -29.67
N ASP A 304 -25.34 15.20 -29.37
CA ASP A 304 -26.41 14.37 -29.88
C ASP A 304 -26.14 12.85 -29.70
N LEU A 305 -25.78 12.44 -28.51
CA LEU A 305 -25.49 11.06 -28.16
C LEU A 305 -26.50 10.50 -27.14
N ARG A 306 -26.72 9.18 -27.19
CA ARG A 306 -27.66 8.48 -26.30
C ARG A 306 -27.05 7.17 -25.80
N ASP A 307 -27.32 6.84 -24.54
CA ASP A 307 -26.97 5.57 -23.86
C ASP A 307 -25.50 5.13 -24.01
N LEU A 308 -24.57 6.06 -23.86
CA LEU A 308 -23.12 5.82 -24.02
C LEU A 308 -22.35 6.03 -22.74
N VAL A 309 -21.24 5.31 -22.65
CA VAL A 309 -20.13 5.61 -21.73
C VAL A 309 -18.88 5.99 -22.54
N VAL A 310 -18.25 7.09 -22.18
CA VAL A 310 -16.99 7.57 -22.75
C VAL A 310 -15.98 7.64 -21.64
N VAL A 311 -14.83 6.99 -21.82
CA VAL A 311 -13.70 7.08 -20.91
C VAL A 311 -12.49 7.60 -21.68
N ASN A 312 -12.00 8.75 -21.28
CA ASN A 312 -10.87 9.41 -21.91
C ASN A 312 -9.69 9.52 -20.93
N THR A 313 -8.53 9.08 -21.40
CA THR A 313 -7.23 9.23 -20.71
C THR A 313 -6.25 9.96 -21.62
N ASP A 314 -5.05 10.25 -21.15
CA ASP A 314 -4.04 10.92 -21.95
C ASP A 314 -3.58 10.12 -23.19
N ASP A 315 -3.69 8.79 -23.15
CA ASP A 315 -3.14 7.87 -24.14
C ASP A 315 -4.18 7.02 -24.85
N ALA A 316 -5.43 6.95 -24.34
CA ALA A 316 -6.47 6.14 -24.94
C ALA A 316 -7.88 6.70 -24.66
N THR A 317 -8.81 6.43 -25.58
CA THR A 317 -10.23 6.75 -25.40
C THR A 317 -11.06 5.51 -25.66
N TYR A 318 -11.97 5.18 -24.76
CA TYR A 318 -12.96 4.11 -24.90
C TYR A 318 -14.35 4.71 -25.03
N VAL A 319 -15.07 4.30 -26.06
CA VAL A 319 -16.47 4.68 -26.31
C VAL A 319 -17.27 3.42 -26.49
N SER A 320 -18.33 3.25 -25.71
CA SER A 320 -19.19 2.07 -25.78
C SER A 320 -20.64 2.43 -25.47
N SER A 321 -21.58 1.64 -25.96
CA SER A 321 -22.92 1.64 -25.37
C SER A 321 -22.84 1.13 -23.95
N LYS A 322 -23.69 1.61 -23.05
CA LYS A 322 -23.72 1.15 -21.65
C LYS A 322 -23.91 -0.36 -21.55
N LYS A 323 -24.75 -0.95 -22.42
CA LYS A 323 -25.03 -2.40 -22.46
C LYS A 323 -23.80 -3.25 -22.83
N SER A 324 -22.85 -2.68 -23.57
CA SER A 324 -21.68 -3.41 -24.09
C SER A 324 -20.37 -3.02 -23.36
N ALA A 325 -20.44 -2.26 -22.29
CA ALA A 325 -19.25 -1.78 -21.58
C ALA A 325 -18.35 -2.93 -21.07
N ASP A 326 -18.91 -4.09 -20.74
CA ASP A 326 -18.20 -5.27 -20.27
C ASP A 326 -17.38 -5.99 -21.35
N ASN A 327 -17.67 -5.72 -22.64
CA ASN A 327 -16.94 -6.33 -23.76
C ASN A 327 -15.47 -5.91 -23.81
N ILE A 328 -15.07 -4.89 -23.05
CA ILE A 328 -13.69 -4.39 -23.05
C ILE A 328 -12.67 -5.50 -22.74
N LYS A 329 -12.99 -6.45 -21.86
CA LYS A 329 -12.11 -7.57 -21.53
C LYS A 329 -11.82 -8.46 -22.74
N GLN A 330 -12.85 -8.74 -23.55
CA GLN A 330 -12.69 -9.53 -24.77
C GLN A 330 -11.92 -8.74 -25.84
N ILE A 331 -12.24 -7.46 -26.00
CA ILE A 331 -11.53 -6.56 -26.93
C ILE A 331 -10.03 -6.52 -26.61
N MET A 332 -9.67 -6.37 -25.34
CA MET A 332 -8.27 -6.39 -24.90
C MET A 332 -7.60 -7.72 -25.21
N LYS A 333 -8.28 -8.85 -24.94
CA LYS A 333 -7.76 -10.19 -25.18
C LYS A 333 -7.47 -10.41 -26.68
N ASP A 334 -8.39 -10.02 -27.53
CA ASP A 334 -8.31 -10.24 -28.99
C ASP A 334 -7.24 -9.34 -29.67
N ASN A 335 -6.87 -8.23 -29.01
CA ASN A 335 -5.95 -7.24 -29.56
C ASN A 335 -4.64 -7.12 -28.77
N MET A 336 -4.36 -8.05 -27.85
CA MET A 336 -3.24 -7.97 -26.93
C MET A 336 -1.89 -7.91 -27.65
N GLU A 337 -1.68 -8.74 -28.68
CA GLU A 337 -0.40 -8.79 -29.40
C GLU A 337 -0.05 -7.46 -30.09
N THR A 338 -1.06 -6.75 -30.58
CA THR A 338 -0.87 -5.50 -31.33
C THR A 338 -0.71 -4.29 -30.43
N TYR A 339 -1.47 -4.24 -29.32
CA TYR A 339 -1.62 -3.05 -28.48
C TYR A 339 -1.22 -3.28 -27.01
N GLU A 340 -0.35 -4.26 -26.75
CA GLU A 340 0.12 -4.63 -25.41
C GLU A 340 0.51 -3.41 -24.56
N ALA A 341 1.26 -2.47 -25.15
CA ALA A 341 1.72 -1.28 -24.45
C ALA A 341 0.59 -0.41 -23.88
N PHE A 342 -0.57 -0.36 -24.58
CA PHE A 342 -1.76 0.39 -24.12
C PHE A 342 -2.60 -0.39 -23.11
N PHE A 343 -2.49 -1.71 -23.09
CA PHE A 343 -3.26 -2.55 -22.17
C PHE A 343 -2.51 -2.82 -20.88
N ASP A 344 -1.18 -2.96 -20.94
CA ASP A 344 -0.36 -3.34 -19.80
C ASP A 344 0.14 -2.16 -18.99
N TYR A 345 0.56 -1.06 -19.65
CA TYR A 345 1.30 0.01 -18.99
C TYR A 345 0.45 1.26 -18.79
N ASN A 346 0.54 1.80 -17.58
CA ASN A 346 0.08 3.15 -17.28
C ASN A 346 1.23 4.14 -17.47
N ARG A 347 0.92 5.39 -17.81
CA ARG A 347 1.92 6.47 -17.88
C ARG A 347 2.68 6.64 -16.57
N THR A 348 2.05 6.33 -15.44
CA THR A 348 2.67 6.31 -14.12
C THR A 348 3.08 4.89 -13.75
N THR A 349 4.37 4.71 -13.45
CA THR A 349 4.94 3.44 -13.00
C THR A 349 5.62 3.62 -11.64
N TYR A 350 5.29 2.75 -10.68
CA TYR A 350 5.94 2.72 -9.37
C TYR A 350 7.19 1.84 -9.39
N LYS A 351 8.27 2.37 -8.88
CA LYS A 351 9.58 1.70 -8.72
C LYS A 351 9.94 1.60 -7.24
N GLU A 352 10.97 0.84 -6.90
CA GLU A 352 11.43 0.75 -5.50
C GLU A 352 11.86 2.11 -4.92
N TRP A 353 12.41 2.97 -5.75
CA TRP A 353 12.93 4.28 -5.38
C TRP A 353 11.86 5.40 -5.40
N GLY A 354 10.71 5.18 -6.00
CA GLY A 354 9.70 6.22 -6.15
C GLY A 354 8.70 5.91 -7.25
N MET A 355 8.41 6.90 -8.09
CA MET A 355 7.57 6.74 -9.26
C MET A 355 8.08 7.56 -10.43
N GLN A 356 7.76 7.12 -11.63
CA GLN A 356 7.98 7.86 -12.87
C GLN A 356 6.65 8.03 -13.61
N GLU A 357 6.51 9.16 -14.25
CA GLU A 357 5.37 9.50 -15.10
C GLU A 357 5.87 9.94 -16.47
N ILE A 358 5.42 9.30 -17.55
CA ILE A 358 5.75 9.70 -18.91
C ILE A 358 4.90 10.93 -19.26
N LEU A 359 5.54 12.06 -19.47
CA LEU A 359 4.88 13.32 -19.84
C LEU A 359 4.74 13.46 -21.35
N ASN A 360 5.79 13.08 -22.08
CA ASN A 360 5.80 13.10 -23.53
C ASN A 360 6.74 12.03 -24.08
N TYR A 361 6.43 11.52 -25.25
CA TYR A 361 7.22 10.53 -25.95
C TYR A 361 7.09 10.75 -27.46
N SER A 362 8.23 10.80 -28.14
CA SER A 362 8.29 10.89 -29.60
C SER A 362 9.57 10.20 -30.11
N GLN A 363 9.68 10.08 -31.42
CA GLN A 363 10.92 9.57 -32.00
C GLN A 363 12.08 10.49 -31.62
N GLY A 364 13.14 9.92 -31.04
CA GLY A 364 14.34 10.62 -30.64
C GLY A 364 14.32 11.28 -29.26
N TYR A 365 13.17 11.37 -28.57
CA TYR A 365 13.14 11.87 -27.20
C TYR A 365 12.00 11.31 -26.34
N LYS A 366 12.22 11.34 -25.01
CA LYS A 366 11.25 10.97 -23.99
C LYS A 366 11.37 11.93 -22.80
N VAL A 367 10.24 12.45 -22.34
CA VAL A 367 10.17 13.32 -21.15
C VAL A 367 9.46 12.57 -20.03
N ARG A 368 10.12 12.49 -18.87
CA ARG A 368 9.56 11.86 -17.68
C ARG A 368 9.59 12.82 -16.49
N LYS A 369 8.60 12.70 -15.63
CA LYS A 369 8.63 13.24 -14.29
C LYS A 369 9.01 12.11 -13.34
N LEU A 370 10.12 12.26 -12.64
CA LEU A 370 10.58 11.33 -11.62
C LEU A 370 10.26 11.90 -10.25
N THR A 371 9.69 11.07 -9.37
CA THR A 371 9.48 11.42 -7.97
C THR A 371 10.27 10.45 -7.12
N ILE A 372 11.35 10.90 -6.51
CA ILE A 372 12.20 10.09 -5.64
C ILE A 372 11.69 10.25 -4.22
N PHE A 373 11.26 9.14 -3.63
CA PHE A 373 10.71 9.16 -2.28
C PHE A 373 11.79 9.41 -1.22
N PRO A 374 11.43 9.92 -0.03
CA PRO A 374 12.35 10.14 1.08
C PRO A 374 13.22 8.92 1.39
N GLY A 375 14.53 9.13 1.48
CA GLY A 375 15.50 8.07 1.78
C GLY A 375 15.71 7.03 0.69
N MET A 376 15.25 7.28 -0.54
CA MET A 376 15.36 6.34 -1.64
C MET A 376 16.38 6.79 -2.68
N SER A 377 16.88 5.84 -3.47
CA SER A 377 17.83 6.08 -4.55
C SER A 377 17.56 5.15 -5.72
N MET A 378 17.75 5.66 -6.93
CA MET A 378 17.88 4.81 -8.11
C MET A 378 19.17 3.99 -8.00
N ALA A 379 19.17 2.79 -8.58
CA ALA A 379 20.38 2.02 -8.74
C ALA A 379 21.37 2.76 -9.67
N LEU A 380 22.67 2.55 -9.45
CA LEU A 380 23.68 3.03 -10.39
C LEU A 380 23.46 2.34 -11.74
N HIS A 381 23.38 3.12 -12.81
CA HIS A 381 23.14 2.63 -14.17
C HIS A 381 23.80 3.54 -15.21
N GLN A 382 23.78 3.11 -16.44
CA GLN A 382 24.20 3.91 -17.60
C GLN A 382 23.22 3.68 -18.75
N ASN A 383 23.15 4.63 -19.66
CA ASN A 383 22.42 4.51 -20.93
C ASN A 383 23.45 4.44 -22.09
N GLU A 384 23.25 3.50 -23.01
CA GLU A 384 24.23 3.26 -24.08
C GLU A 384 23.96 4.08 -25.34
N LYS A 385 22.71 4.55 -25.52
CA LYS A 385 22.27 5.16 -26.79
C LYS A 385 21.56 6.50 -26.63
N ARG A 386 21.43 6.98 -25.38
CA ARG A 386 20.77 8.27 -25.10
C ARG A 386 21.55 9.08 -24.07
N THR A 387 21.43 10.40 -24.20
CA THR A 387 21.79 11.36 -23.16
C THR A 387 20.60 11.64 -22.27
N GLU A 388 20.81 12.15 -21.07
CA GLU A 388 19.73 12.62 -20.20
C GLU A 388 20.04 14.01 -19.66
N HIS A 389 18.99 14.85 -19.57
CA HIS A 389 18.98 16.12 -18.86
C HIS A 389 18.03 16.01 -17.69
N TRP A 390 18.51 16.23 -16.49
CA TRP A 390 17.70 16.23 -15.28
C TRP A 390 17.60 17.62 -14.70
N SER A 391 16.38 18.12 -14.54
CA SER A 391 16.09 19.43 -13.91
C SER A 391 15.31 19.23 -12.63
N ILE A 392 15.78 19.79 -11.53
CA ILE A 392 15.17 19.65 -10.21
C ILE A 392 14.00 20.63 -10.10
N VAL A 393 12.80 20.10 -9.91
CA VAL A 393 11.56 20.89 -9.78
C VAL A 393 11.21 21.12 -8.32
N GLU A 394 11.49 20.14 -7.45
CA GLU A 394 11.19 20.19 -6.03
C GLU A 394 12.18 19.39 -5.21
N GLY A 395 12.54 19.88 -4.03
CA GLY A 395 13.44 19.22 -3.10
C GLY A 395 14.92 19.41 -3.43
N VAL A 396 15.77 18.58 -2.81
CA VAL A 396 17.23 18.55 -3.01
C VAL A 396 17.64 17.14 -3.41
N ALA A 397 18.22 16.99 -4.59
CA ALA A 397 18.66 15.71 -5.15
C ALA A 397 20.16 15.53 -4.98
N THR A 398 20.61 14.41 -4.41
CA THR A 398 22.02 14.02 -4.49
C THR A 398 22.21 13.20 -5.78
N ILE A 399 22.96 13.75 -6.73
CA ILE A 399 23.17 13.12 -8.04
C ILE A 399 24.65 12.73 -8.19
N THR A 400 24.88 11.52 -8.69
CA THR A 400 26.19 11.02 -9.07
C THR A 400 26.25 10.90 -10.59
N VAL A 401 27.28 11.46 -11.23
CA VAL A 401 27.60 11.27 -12.64
C VAL A 401 29.08 10.93 -12.75
N GLY A 402 29.40 9.77 -13.31
CA GLY A 402 30.78 9.26 -13.30
C GLY A 402 31.29 9.05 -11.87
N ASN A 403 32.33 9.76 -11.50
CA ASN A 403 32.95 9.74 -10.17
C ASN A 403 32.55 10.95 -9.30
N GLU A 404 31.81 11.89 -9.85
CA GLU A 404 31.41 13.11 -9.14
C GLU A 404 30.02 12.93 -8.52
N THR A 405 29.88 13.41 -7.27
CA THR A 405 28.60 13.42 -6.56
C THR A 405 28.38 14.79 -5.95
N ALA A 406 27.25 15.40 -6.26
CA ALA A 406 26.87 16.71 -5.74
C ALA A 406 25.36 16.75 -5.40
N ASP A 407 25.02 17.70 -4.53
CA ASP A 407 23.62 18.02 -4.23
C ASP A 407 23.14 19.12 -5.18
N TYR A 408 21.97 18.90 -5.77
CA TYR A 408 21.31 19.81 -6.69
C TYR A 408 20.01 20.29 -6.07
N ASN A 409 19.85 21.61 -6.00
CA ASN A 409 18.69 22.27 -5.45
C ASN A 409 17.60 22.50 -6.52
N LYS A 410 16.44 22.92 -6.09
CA LYS A 410 15.38 23.38 -6.99
C LYS A 410 15.91 24.41 -7.98
N TYR A 411 15.56 24.26 -9.28
CA TYR A 411 15.99 25.05 -10.44
C TYR A 411 17.38 24.73 -10.98
N GLU A 412 18.14 23.83 -10.37
CA GLU A 412 19.41 23.35 -10.93
C GLU A 412 19.20 22.16 -11.85
N SER A 413 20.12 21.97 -12.77
CA SER A 413 20.07 20.93 -13.79
C SER A 413 21.41 20.25 -13.96
N VAL A 414 21.39 19.00 -14.40
CA VAL A 414 22.58 18.22 -14.73
C VAL A 414 22.41 17.54 -16.08
N PHE A 415 23.49 17.56 -16.88
CA PHE A 415 23.60 16.82 -18.13
C PHE A 415 24.31 15.49 -17.89
N ILE A 416 23.79 14.42 -18.44
CA ILE A 416 24.31 13.05 -18.33
C ILE A 416 24.63 12.56 -19.75
N PRO A 417 25.91 12.45 -20.12
CA PRO A 417 26.30 11.97 -21.44
C PRO A 417 26.01 10.47 -21.62
N VAL A 418 25.95 10.04 -22.88
CA VAL A 418 25.87 8.61 -23.23
C VAL A 418 26.99 7.84 -22.55
N GLY A 419 26.69 6.68 -21.98
CA GLY A 419 27.66 5.80 -21.32
C GLY A 419 28.11 6.25 -19.92
N ALA A 420 27.72 7.45 -19.46
CA ALA A 420 28.08 7.90 -18.12
C ALA A 420 27.30 7.13 -17.07
N LYS A 421 28.01 6.56 -16.09
CA LYS A 421 27.40 5.92 -14.92
C LYS A 421 26.77 6.98 -14.05
N HIS A 422 25.50 6.82 -13.71
CA HIS A 422 24.78 7.83 -12.93
C HIS A 422 23.70 7.23 -12.02
N LYS A 423 23.34 7.98 -11.01
CA LYS A 423 22.21 7.71 -10.10
C LYS A 423 21.72 8.97 -9.45
N ILE A 424 20.50 8.95 -8.97
CA ILE A 424 19.89 9.98 -8.13
C ILE A 424 19.46 9.40 -6.79
N ALA A 425 19.65 10.17 -5.74
CA ALA A 425 19.27 9.82 -4.38
C ALA A 425 18.55 10.98 -3.70
N ASN A 426 17.54 10.65 -2.93
CA ASN A 426 16.85 11.58 -2.04
C ASN A 426 17.28 11.31 -0.60
N LYS A 427 18.10 12.17 -0.02
CA LYS A 427 18.56 12.09 1.37
C LYS A 427 17.69 12.90 2.34
N THR A 428 16.61 13.50 1.84
CA THR A 428 15.71 14.38 2.61
C THR A 428 14.46 13.63 3.07
N ASP A 429 13.66 14.28 3.89
CA ASP A 429 12.37 13.78 4.41
C ASP A 429 11.18 14.10 3.51
N LYS A 430 11.38 14.88 2.44
CA LYS A 430 10.36 15.24 1.44
C LYS A 430 10.65 14.56 0.10
N ASN A 431 9.66 14.55 -0.78
CA ASN A 431 9.87 14.05 -2.14
C ASN A 431 10.83 14.97 -2.90
N VAL A 432 11.64 14.36 -3.76
CA VAL A 432 12.41 15.08 -4.78
C VAL A 432 11.72 14.85 -6.12
N VAL A 433 11.40 15.93 -6.83
CA VAL A 433 10.75 15.88 -8.15
C VAL A 433 11.72 16.38 -9.21
N VAL A 434 11.90 15.57 -10.25
CA VAL A 434 12.82 15.83 -11.36
C VAL A 434 12.09 15.71 -12.68
N ILE A 435 12.33 16.61 -13.60
CA ILE A 435 12.01 16.44 -15.02
C ILE A 435 13.25 15.89 -15.71
N GLU A 436 13.10 14.72 -16.30
CA GLU A 436 14.11 14.06 -17.10
C GLU A 436 13.74 14.18 -18.57
N VAL A 437 14.68 14.61 -19.39
CA VAL A 437 14.59 14.60 -20.85
C VAL A 437 15.68 13.67 -21.40
N GLY A 438 15.28 12.49 -21.87
CA GLY A 438 16.15 11.55 -22.56
C GLY A 438 16.12 11.84 -24.06
N ILE A 439 17.29 11.97 -24.70
CA ILE A 439 17.45 12.26 -26.13
C ILE A 439 18.41 11.24 -26.76
N GLY A 440 17.98 10.59 -27.83
CA GLY A 440 18.83 9.60 -28.54
C GLY A 440 18.03 8.74 -29.51
N ASP A 441 18.76 7.92 -30.27
CA ASP A 441 18.16 7.04 -31.29
C ASP A 441 17.36 5.87 -30.67
N ASN A 442 17.70 5.47 -29.45
CA ASN A 442 16.95 4.47 -28.69
C ASN A 442 16.61 5.03 -27.30
N ILE A 443 15.34 5.32 -27.11
CA ILE A 443 14.78 5.88 -25.88
C ILE A 443 13.95 4.84 -25.08
N SER A 444 14.06 3.56 -25.45
CA SER A 444 13.41 2.47 -24.71
C SER A 444 14.10 2.25 -23.35
N ASP A 445 13.37 1.71 -22.39
CA ASP A 445 13.96 1.37 -21.07
C ASP A 445 14.97 0.19 -21.15
N ASN A 446 15.02 -0.52 -22.28
CA ASN A 446 16.01 -1.57 -22.57
C ASN A 446 17.43 -1.01 -22.84
N ASP A 447 17.56 0.30 -23.07
CA ASP A 447 18.84 0.98 -23.17
C ASP A 447 19.55 1.16 -21.82
N LEU A 448 18.85 0.95 -20.72
CA LEU A 448 19.36 1.12 -19.37
C LEU A 448 20.11 -0.13 -18.90
N VAL A 449 21.41 0.01 -18.67
CA VAL A 449 22.28 -1.04 -18.14
C VAL A 449 22.55 -0.79 -16.65
N LYS A 450 22.07 -1.70 -15.81
CA LYS A 450 22.32 -1.64 -14.36
C LYS A 450 23.76 -2.06 -14.04
N ILE A 451 24.39 -1.34 -13.14
CA ILE A 451 25.75 -1.63 -12.69
C ILE A 451 25.68 -2.44 -11.40
N TYR A 452 26.38 -3.58 -11.39
CA TYR A 452 26.46 -4.50 -10.26
C TYR A 452 27.86 -4.45 -9.64
N ASN A 453 27.99 -4.76 -8.34
CA ASN A 453 29.28 -4.92 -7.68
C ASN A 453 29.91 -6.29 -8.06
N GLN A 454 31.14 -6.53 -7.60
CA GLN A 454 31.89 -7.77 -7.87
C GLN A 454 31.18 -9.03 -7.32
N ASP A 455 30.31 -8.90 -6.32
CA ASP A 455 29.52 -9.98 -5.73
C ASP A 455 28.17 -10.19 -6.45
N ASN A 456 28.00 -9.63 -7.65
CA ASN A 456 26.76 -9.69 -8.42
C ASN A 456 25.52 -9.11 -7.67
N GLN A 457 25.75 -8.25 -6.68
CA GLN A 457 24.71 -7.48 -6.00
C GLN A 457 24.52 -6.15 -6.70
N GLN A 458 23.27 -5.81 -7.00
CA GLN A 458 22.92 -4.50 -7.52
C GLN A 458 23.42 -3.43 -6.53
N ILE A 459 24.28 -2.50 -7.00
CA ILE A 459 24.77 -1.41 -6.15
C ILE A 459 23.55 -0.61 -5.71
N SER A 460 23.24 -0.76 -4.45
CA SER A 460 21.95 -0.59 -3.79
C SER A 460 21.09 0.58 -4.27
N SER A 461 19.80 0.29 -4.47
CA SER A 461 18.71 1.25 -4.64
C SER A 461 18.32 1.96 -3.33
N TYR A 462 18.94 1.63 -2.22
CA TYR A 462 18.72 2.28 -0.92
C TYR A 462 19.89 3.18 -0.62
N VAL A 463 19.69 4.49 -0.63
CA VAL A 463 20.44 5.33 0.29
C VAL A 463 19.93 4.87 1.67
N ARG A 464 20.73 4.12 2.41
CA ARG A 464 20.56 4.13 3.85
C ARG A 464 20.58 5.61 4.24
N LEU A 465 19.44 6.21 4.53
CA LEU A 465 19.40 7.12 5.63
C LEU A 465 20.13 6.33 6.70
N ASP A 466 21.22 6.86 7.20
CA ASP A 466 22.09 6.14 8.13
C ASP A 466 21.34 5.94 9.46
N LYS A 467 20.24 5.19 9.37
CA LYS A 467 19.55 4.55 10.48
C LYS A 467 20.35 3.30 10.77
N SER A 468 21.61 3.51 11.17
CA SER A 468 22.34 2.41 11.77
C SER A 468 21.47 1.90 12.91
N PRO A 469 21.05 0.63 12.91
CA PRO A 469 20.29 0.08 14.02
C PRO A 469 21.12 0.07 15.31
N ILE A 470 22.42 0.33 15.21
CA ILE A 470 23.38 0.43 16.32
C ILE A 470 24.06 1.78 16.20
N ILE A 471 23.88 2.62 17.22
CA ILE A 471 24.53 3.91 17.36
C ILE A 471 25.44 3.85 18.56
N LYS A 472 26.69 4.22 18.36
CA LYS A 472 27.64 4.38 19.45
C LYS A 472 27.53 5.79 20.02
N LEU A 473 27.42 5.91 21.30
CA LEU A 473 27.30 7.18 22.00
C LEU A 473 28.55 7.49 22.82
N GLU A 474 28.92 8.75 22.84
CA GLU A 474 29.84 9.33 23.83
C GLU A 474 29.00 9.86 24.98
N PRO A 475 29.33 9.50 26.24
CA PRO A 475 28.56 9.92 27.40
C PRO A 475 28.78 11.41 27.73
N ALA A 476 27.79 12.00 28.40
CA ALA A 476 27.96 13.27 29.08
C ALA A 476 28.44 13.02 30.52
N PHE A 477 29.51 13.70 30.94
CA PHE A 477 30.06 13.55 32.27
C PHE A 477 29.60 14.69 33.21
N LYS A 478 29.48 14.36 34.50
CA LYS A 478 29.16 15.29 35.58
C LYS A 478 30.23 15.22 36.65
N ASP A 479 30.83 16.37 36.96
CA ASP A 479 31.89 16.58 37.96
C ASP A 479 31.33 16.88 39.36
N ASN A 480 30.34 16.14 39.77
CA ASN A 480 29.70 16.34 41.08
C ASN A 480 30.71 16.22 42.21
N LEU A 481 30.64 17.12 43.21
CA LEU A 481 31.56 17.20 44.36
C LEU A 481 31.66 15.90 45.17
N TRP A 482 30.63 15.09 45.17
CA TRP A 482 30.58 13.77 45.81
C TRP A 482 31.17 12.64 44.94
N GLY A 483 31.59 12.95 43.72
CA GLY A 483 32.08 11.99 42.77
C GLY A 483 33.39 11.31 43.14
N GLY A 484 33.63 10.16 42.50
CA GLY A 484 34.85 9.38 42.62
C GLY A 484 35.73 9.43 41.37
N THR A 485 36.67 8.52 41.27
CA THR A 485 37.59 8.40 40.14
C THR A 485 37.43 7.08 39.38
N LYS A 486 36.53 6.17 39.83
CA LYS A 486 36.38 4.83 39.27
C LYS A 486 35.88 4.85 37.81
N ILE A 487 35.01 5.80 37.46
CA ILE A 487 34.52 5.96 36.10
C ILE A 487 35.68 6.16 35.12
N ARG A 488 36.70 6.93 35.51
CA ARG A 488 37.92 7.12 34.73
C ARG A 488 38.90 5.95 34.93
N ASP A 489 39.27 5.63 36.18
CA ASP A 489 40.40 4.79 36.48
C ASP A 489 40.09 3.28 36.31
N VAL A 490 38.85 2.85 36.57
CA VAL A 490 38.43 1.46 36.50
C VAL A 490 37.71 1.16 35.17
N TYR A 491 36.80 2.06 34.75
CA TYR A 491 36.02 1.86 33.52
C TYR A 491 36.68 2.49 32.28
N GLY A 492 37.83 3.13 32.41
CA GLY A 492 38.64 3.66 31.32
C GLY A 492 37.96 4.77 30.51
N LYS A 493 36.98 5.48 31.08
CA LYS A 493 36.31 6.59 30.42
C LYS A 493 37.24 7.79 30.31
N LYS A 494 37.37 8.32 29.09
CA LYS A 494 38.20 9.50 28.82
C LYS A 494 37.40 10.77 29.03
N CYS A 495 37.80 11.60 29.98
CA CYS A 495 37.25 12.94 30.18
C CYS A 495 38.27 13.84 30.87
N ASP A 496 38.04 15.14 30.84
CA ASP A 496 38.94 16.17 31.38
C ASP A 496 38.68 16.51 32.86
N TYR A 497 37.76 15.78 33.53
CA TYR A 497 37.42 16.01 34.94
C TYR A 497 38.28 15.14 35.85
N ASP A 498 38.77 15.71 36.95
CA ASP A 498 39.53 14.98 37.97
C ASP A 498 38.64 14.00 38.74
N VAL A 499 37.39 14.38 38.98
CA VAL A 499 36.35 13.59 39.64
C VAL A 499 35.14 13.50 38.76
N ILE A 500 34.54 12.31 38.69
CA ILE A 500 33.33 12.07 37.86
C ILE A 500 32.28 11.45 38.77
N GLY A 501 31.25 12.21 39.13
CA GLY A 501 30.12 11.69 39.88
C GLY A 501 29.17 10.84 39.02
N GLU A 502 28.92 11.27 37.78
CA GLU A 502 28.03 10.58 36.87
C GLU A 502 28.56 10.57 35.44
N SER A 503 28.32 9.45 34.74
CA SER A 503 28.53 9.30 33.29
C SER A 503 27.21 8.92 32.65
N TRP A 504 26.61 9.82 31.91
CA TRP A 504 25.31 9.63 31.26
C TRP A 504 25.47 8.97 29.89
N GLU A 505 25.40 7.63 29.87
CA GLU A 505 25.73 6.79 28.72
C GLU A 505 24.70 6.91 27.62
N LEU A 506 23.40 7.00 27.97
CA LEU A 506 22.28 7.19 27.06
C LEU A 506 21.37 8.27 27.63
N SER A 507 21.42 9.45 27.05
CA SER A 507 20.65 10.60 27.52
C SER A 507 20.29 11.57 26.41
N ALA A 508 19.01 11.89 26.34
CA ALA A 508 18.47 13.03 25.57
C ALA A 508 18.06 14.21 26.48
N HIS A 509 18.39 14.12 27.77
CA HIS A 509 18.01 15.14 28.76
C HIS A 509 18.76 16.45 28.52
N PRO A 510 18.11 17.63 28.60
CA PRO A 510 18.77 18.94 28.34
C PRO A 510 20.02 19.18 29.16
N ASP A 511 20.05 18.72 30.40
CA ASP A 511 21.16 18.96 31.33
C ASP A 511 22.40 18.08 31.07
N GLY A 512 22.28 17.06 30.19
CA GLY A 512 23.42 16.20 29.92
C GLY A 512 23.10 15.22 28.78
N GLN A 513 23.22 15.68 27.55
CA GLN A 513 22.97 14.85 26.38
C GLN A 513 24.20 14.07 25.95
N SER A 514 24.02 12.79 25.65
CA SER A 514 25.05 12.00 24.99
C SER A 514 25.27 12.51 23.57
N ARG A 515 26.43 12.24 22.98
CA ARG A 515 26.76 12.61 21.60
C ARG A 515 26.95 11.36 20.73
N ILE A 516 26.71 11.48 19.44
CA ILE A 516 27.02 10.41 18.49
C ILE A 516 28.54 10.27 18.39
N ALA A 517 29.06 9.07 18.68
CA ALA A 517 30.50 8.80 18.76
C ALA A 517 31.17 8.63 17.40
N GLU A 518 30.43 8.12 16.40
CA GLU A 518 30.97 7.74 15.10
C GLU A 518 29.94 7.85 13.99
N GLY A 519 30.40 7.75 12.73
CA GLY A 519 29.57 7.83 11.55
C GLY A 519 29.27 9.27 11.12
N ARG A 520 28.29 9.42 10.23
CA ARG A 520 27.92 10.70 9.58
C ARG A 520 27.52 11.79 10.58
N TYR A 521 26.93 11.40 11.69
CA TYR A 521 26.40 12.30 12.72
C TYR A 521 27.34 12.47 13.91
N LYS A 522 28.62 12.07 13.77
CA LYS A 522 29.61 12.20 14.84
C LYS A 522 29.63 13.61 15.45
N GLY A 523 29.58 13.68 16.77
CA GLY A 523 29.56 14.92 17.54
C GLY A 523 28.17 15.55 17.72
N MET A 524 27.14 15.10 16.98
CA MET A 524 25.77 15.59 17.14
C MET A 524 25.19 15.18 18.48
N LEU A 525 24.39 16.05 19.10
CA LEU A 525 23.66 15.72 20.32
C LEU A 525 22.61 14.62 20.04
N PHE A 526 22.42 13.73 20.99
CA PHE A 526 21.52 12.59 20.81
C PHE A 526 20.07 13.02 20.56
N ASN A 527 19.59 14.09 21.21
CA ASN A 527 18.25 14.62 20.96
C ASN A 527 18.10 15.22 19.54
N GLU A 528 19.13 15.87 19.02
CA GLU A 528 19.12 16.36 17.62
C GLU A 528 19.03 15.20 16.64
N TYR A 529 19.79 14.12 16.90
CA TYR A 529 19.71 12.90 16.12
C TYR A 529 18.33 12.26 16.18
N LEU A 530 17.70 12.20 17.36
CA LEU A 530 16.32 11.70 17.52
C LEU A 530 15.31 12.52 16.71
N ASN A 531 15.50 13.83 16.61
CA ASN A 531 14.64 14.70 15.79
C ASN A 531 14.80 14.41 14.29
N ILE A 532 16.01 14.02 13.83
CA ILE A 532 16.27 13.66 12.43
C ILE A 532 15.64 12.31 12.08
N ILE A 533 15.79 11.30 12.92
CA ILE A 533 15.26 9.95 12.66
C ILE A 533 13.78 9.80 13.00
N GLY A 534 13.22 10.75 13.73
CA GLY A 534 11.81 10.82 14.08
C GLY A 534 11.37 9.83 15.16
N LYS A 535 10.09 9.84 15.46
CA LYS A 535 9.46 9.00 16.51
C LYS A 535 9.63 7.49 16.29
N ASP A 536 10.00 7.05 15.10
CA ASP A 536 10.33 5.65 14.81
C ASP A 536 11.49 5.11 15.66
N ALA A 537 12.40 5.99 16.11
CA ALA A 537 13.50 5.64 17.01
C ALA A 537 13.03 5.21 18.41
N LEU A 538 11.87 5.68 18.84
CA LEU A 538 11.32 5.38 20.16
C LEU A 538 10.66 4.00 20.23
N GLY A 539 10.46 3.35 19.06
CA GLY A 539 9.68 2.14 18.97
C GLY A 539 8.17 2.37 19.20
N TRP A 540 7.37 1.45 18.74
CA TRP A 540 5.91 1.62 18.68
C TRP A 540 5.23 1.86 20.04
N LYS A 541 5.80 1.34 21.14
CA LYS A 541 5.24 1.52 22.50
C LYS A 541 5.42 2.93 23.05
N CYS A 542 6.39 3.67 22.56
CA CYS A 542 6.78 4.97 23.09
C CYS A 542 6.50 6.12 22.10
N GLN A 543 5.83 5.88 20.97
CA GLN A 543 5.53 6.91 19.97
C GLN A 543 4.60 8.03 20.49
N ALA A 544 3.80 7.75 21.52
CA ALA A 544 2.94 8.73 22.17
C ALA A 544 3.71 9.67 23.13
N GLN A 545 4.96 9.40 23.43
CA GLN A 545 5.76 10.21 24.34
C GLN A 545 6.41 11.37 23.59
N ASP A 546 6.43 12.54 24.23
CA ASP A 546 7.02 13.75 23.65
C ASP A 546 8.54 13.79 23.82
N ARG A 547 9.09 12.99 24.71
CA ARG A 547 10.51 12.92 25.01
C ARG A 547 11.01 11.48 24.98
N PHE A 548 12.32 11.31 24.74
CA PHE A 548 12.98 10.01 24.88
C PHE A 548 12.90 9.53 26.32
N PRO A 549 12.30 8.36 26.61
CA PRO A 549 11.84 8.00 27.95
C PRO A 549 12.90 7.33 28.83
N ILE A 550 14.12 7.16 28.34
CA ILE A 550 15.17 6.37 29.03
C ILE A 550 16.41 7.22 29.27
N LEU A 551 16.93 7.16 30.48
CA LEU A 551 18.25 7.65 30.89
C LEU A 551 19.03 6.48 31.46
N ILE A 552 20.22 6.21 30.91
CA ILE A 552 21.16 5.21 31.43
C ILE A 552 22.41 5.96 31.88
N LYS A 553 22.81 5.80 33.16
CA LYS A 553 24.00 6.43 33.70
C LYS A 553 24.77 5.52 34.66
N PHE A 554 26.09 5.70 34.73
CA PHE A 554 26.92 5.21 35.83
C PHE A 554 27.04 6.29 36.88
N ILE A 555 27.00 5.88 38.13
CA ILE A 555 27.22 6.75 39.31
C ILE A 555 28.43 6.22 40.07
N ASP A 556 29.41 7.09 40.33
CA ASP A 556 30.56 6.79 41.21
C ASP A 556 30.55 7.76 42.37
N ALA A 557 29.99 7.33 43.48
CA ALA A 557 29.86 8.11 44.68
C ALA A 557 31.00 7.78 45.64
N LYS A 558 31.89 8.74 45.91
CA LYS A 558 32.92 8.69 46.93
C LYS A 558 32.40 9.19 48.30
N GLN A 559 31.37 10.02 48.28
CA GLN A 559 30.68 10.57 49.45
C GLN A 559 29.17 10.32 49.33
N ALA A 560 28.41 10.58 50.37
CA ALA A 560 26.95 10.44 50.34
C ALA A 560 26.34 11.34 49.27
N LEU A 561 25.46 10.75 48.47
CA LEU A 561 24.68 11.46 47.47
C LEU A 561 23.68 12.43 48.12
N SER A 562 23.46 13.56 47.50
CA SER A 562 22.33 14.43 47.84
C SER A 562 20.99 13.71 47.62
N ILE A 563 19.99 14.05 48.42
CA ILE A 563 18.62 13.57 48.21
C ILE A 563 18.12 14.19 46.92
N GLN A 564 17.73 13.34 45.95
CA GLN A 564 17.18 13.76 44.69
C GLN A 564 15.71 13.37 44.61
N ILE A 565 14.86 14.31 44.22
CA ILE A 565 13.46 14.07 43.90
C ILE A 565 13.39 13.93 42.38
N HIS A 566 12.94 12.79 41.90
CA HIS A 566 12.64 12.60 40.50
C HIS A 566 11.14 12.86 40.32
N PRO A 567 10.73 13.95 39.63
CA PRO A 567 9.36 14.12 39.23
C PRO A 567 9.03 13.04 38.20
N ASP A 568 7.85 12.43 38.31
CA ASP A 568 7.34 11.37 37.42
C ASP A 568 7.24 11.80 35.97
#